data_1f3d45d68dea3c50e9585339ec169a7d
#
_entry.id   1f3d45d68dea3c50e9585339ec169a7d
#
_cell.length_a   1.000
_cell.length_b   1.000
_cell.length_c   1.000
_cell.angle_alpha   90.00
_cell.angle_beta   90.00
_cell.angle_gamma   90.00
#
_symmetry.space_group_name_H-M   'P 1'
#
loop_
_entity.id
_entity.type
_entity.pdbx_description
1 polymer ?
#
loop_
_entity_poly.entity_id
_entity_poly.type
_entity_poly.pdbx_seq_one_letter_code
_entity_poly.pdbx_strand_id
1 'polypeptide(L)'
;MRIKSLRILGWLMLGLMAAPAFAGITIQRWQTPQGAQVLFVESHEIPMLDVAVDFPAGSAYDPADKAGLAHLTQGLLDQGAGGLSETEIAHRLADVGAVLGGRFDRDRAGVTLRTLSSPREREVGLDIMARVLQTPVFAPGIVAREKQRVLTHLREMEAQPADLAEKALYRAMYRKHPYAHLEIGEASSVAGLKAQDLHAFRRAHYTASNAVVSIIGDITRAEAEALALRLTAKLPLGKMRAPLPEPAPTPASERRIVHPSAQSHVVIGGMGVARGDPDFFALYVGNYVLGGGGFDSRMLKEIRDKRGYAYSAYSYFVPLAVTGPFMVGLQTKNEQTDDALKVARDTLQQFVAEGPTEEELTQAKANLIGGFPLRIDSNKKILEYLSLIGFYKLPIDYLDTWIARINAVDVDTVKQAFTRRVNPAQMATIVVGAAARAQP
;
A
#
# COMPACT_ATOMS: atom_id res chain seq x y z
N MET A 1 -9.53 -42.44 76.21
CA MET A 1 -10.34 -41.93 75.05
C MET A 1 -9.39 -41.20 74.15
N ARG A 2 -9.08 -41.77 73.01
CA ARG A 2 -8.06 -41.23 72.04
C ARG A 2 -8.76 -40.43 70.92
N ILE A 3 -8.43 -39.16 70.78
CA ILE A 3 -8.89 -38.31 69.67
C ILE A 3 -7.83 -38.38 68.57
N LYS A 4 -8.24 -38.87 67.41
CA LYS A 4 -7.41 -38.94 66.18
C LYS A 4 -7.45 -37.59 65.45
N SER A 5 -6.31 -36.95 65.31
CA SER A 5 -6.11 -35.77 64.51
C SER A 5 -6.08 -36.12 63.01
N LEU A 6 -7.01 -35.57 62.21
CA LEU A 6 -7.11 -35.69 60.75
C LEU A 6 -6.24 -34.58 60.13
N ARG A 7 -5.16 -34.98 59.48
CA ARG A 7 -4.34 -34.05 58.66
C ARG A 7 -4.99 -33.88 57.31
N ILE A 8 -5.50 -32.68 57.03
CA ILE A 8 -5.97 -32.27 55.69
C ILE A 8 -4.75 -31.80 54.91
N LEU A 9 -4.37 -32.57 53.88
CA LEU A 9 -3.31 -32.25 52.95
C LEU A 9 -3.92 -31.37 51.83
N GLY A 10 -3.70 -30.05 51.90
CA GLY A 10 -4.15 -29.10 50.87
C GLY A 10 -3.29 -29.26 49.60
N TRP A 11 -3.90 -29.69 48.53
CA TRP A 11 -3.31 -29.66 47.19
C TRP A 11 -3.36 -28.22 46.68
N LEU A 12 -2.20 -27.55 46.64
CA LEU A 12 -2.00 -26.31 45.89
C LEU A 12 -1.92 -26.69 44.41
N MET A 13 -3.02 -26.56 43.66
CA MET A 13 -2.99 -26.54 42.20
C MET A 13 -2.41 -25.18 41.76
N LEU A 14 -1.12 -25.18 41.44
CA LEU A 14 -0.50 -24.12 40.67
C LEU A 14 -1.05 -24.23 39.23
N GLY A 15 -2.11 -23.52 38.94
CA GLY A 15 -2.56 -23.32 37.55
C GLY A 15 -1.50 -22.51 36.81
N LEU A 16 -0.60 -23.18 36.06
CA LEU A 16 0.14 -22.52 34.98
C LEU A 16 -0.90 -21.98 34.02
N MET A 17 -1.16 -20.68 34.09
CA MET A 17 -1.76 -19.94 32.96
C MET A 17 -0.72 -19.98 31.84
N ALA A 18 -0.81 -20.97 30.95
CA ALA A 18 -0.16 -20.94 29.69
C ALA A 18 -0.78 -19.73 28.93
N ALA A 19 -0.09 -18.59 28.98
CA ALA A 19 -0.39 -17.53 28.03
C ALA A 19 -0.35 -18.17 26.63
N PRO A 20 -1.37 -17.95 25.77
CA PRO A 20 -1.30 -18.41 24.40
C PRO A 20 -0.02 -17.81 23.81
N ALA A 21 1.01 -18.63 23.62
CA ALA A 21 2.13 -18.27 22.79
C ALA A 21 1.53 -18.15 21.39
N PHE A 22 1.29 -16.94 20.93
CA PHE A 22 1.14 -16.71 19.52
C PHE A 22 2.42 -17.23 18.89
N ALA A 23 2.36 -18.39 18.24
CA ALA A 23 3.47 -18.87 17.43
C ALA A 23 3.71 -17.79 16.39
N GLY A 24 4.81 -17.03 16.56
CA GLY A 24 5.16 -15.95 15.68
C GLY A 24 5.28 -16.47 14.25
N ILE A 25 4.95 -15.62 13.26
CA ILE A 25 5.08 -15.97 11.84
C ILE A 25 6.57 -16.06 11.51
N THR A 26 7.10 -17.28 11.41
CA THR A 26 8.53 -17.49 11.11
C THR A 26 8.83 -17.18 9.65
N ILE A 27 9.43 -16.03 9.40
CA ILE A 27 9.84 -15.60 8.05
C ILE A 27 11.27 -16.09 7.78
N GLN A 28 11.42 -16.94 6.78
CA GLN A 28 12.72 -17.37 6.27
C GLN A 28 13.15 -16.44 5.14
N ARG A 29 14.43 -16.03 5.11
CA ARG A 29 14.99 -15.11 4.09
C ARG A 29 16.24 -15.69 3.46
N TRP A 30 16.38 -15.57 2.14
CA TRP A 30 17.62 -15.88 1.38
C TRP A 30 17.66 -15.11 0.06
N GLN A 31 18.71 -15.32 -0.71
CA GLN A 31 18.81 -14.81 -2.08
C GLN A 31 19.03 -15.98 -3.07
N THR A 32 18.45 -15.83 -4.26
CA THR A 32 18.78 -16.73 -5.36
C THR A 32 20.19 -16.44 -5.92
N PRO A 33 20.82 -17.36 -6.66
CA PRO A 33 22.11 -17.11 -7.31
C PRO A 33 22.11 -15.87 -8.23
N GLN A 34 20.95 -15.48 -8.77
CA GLN A 34 20.77 -14.29 -9.62
C GLN A 34 20.50 -13.03 -8.79
N GLY A 35 20.52 -13.12 -7.47
CA GLY A 35 20.37 -11.99 -6.55
C GLY A 35 18.94 -11.62 -6.17
N ALA A 36 17.92 -12.36 -6.60
CA ALA A 36 16.55 -12.12 -6.16
C ALA A 36 16.42 -12.40 -4.66
N GLN A 37 15.83 -11.47 -3.92
CA GLN A 37 15.51 -11.67 -2.51
C GLN A 37 14.27 -12.55 -2.37
N VAL A 38 14.32 -13.53 -1.47
CA VAL A 38 13.19 -14.42 -1.21
C VAL A 38 12.80 -14.33 0.26
N LEU A 39 11.50 -14.21 0.51
CA LEU A 39 10.88 -14.33 1.84
C LEU A 39 9.87 -15.47 1.79
N PHE A 40 9.92 -16.36 2.76
CA PHE A 40 9.07 -17.54 2.81
C PHE A 40 8.51 -17.78 4.21
N VAL A 41 7.23 -18.12 4.26
CA VAL A 41 6.54 -18.65 5.43
C VAL A 41 5.99 -20.03 5.08
N GLU A 42 6.51 -21.05 5.73
CA GLU A 42 5.99 -22.42 5.64
C GLU A 42 4.72 -22.53 6.47
N SER A 43 3.60 -22.94 5.83
CA SER A 43 2.29 -23.02 6.45
C SER A 43 1.49 -24.18 5.88
N HIS A 44 1.24 -25.19 6.69
CA HIS A 44 0.52 -26.42 6.32
C HIS A 44 -0.94 -26.44 6.81
N GLU A 45 -1.46 -25.30 7.29
CA GLU A 45 -2.82 -25.23 7.84
C GLU A 45 -3.89 -25.42 6.77
N ILE A 46 -3.62 -24.96 5.56
CA ILE A 46 -4.51 -25.12 4.39
C ILE A 46 -3.69 -25.53 3.17
N PRO A 47 -4.22 -26.40 2.28
CA PRO A 47 -3.49 -26.89 1.11
C PRO A 47 -3.43 -25.83 0.00
N MET A 48 -2.84 -24.69 0.29
CA MET A 48 -2.75 -23.53 -0.62
C MET A 48 -1.33 -23.00 -0.69
N LEU A 49 -1.03 -22.37 -1.82
CA LEU A 49 0.22 -21.67 -2.10
C LEU A 49 -0.11 -20.27 -2.62
N ASP A 50 0.41 -19.25 -1.94
CA ASP A 50 0.36 -17.86 -2.36
C ASP A 50 1.78 -17.36 -2.66
N VAL A 51 1.97 -16.76 -3.83
CA VAL A 51 3.26 -16.26 -4.33
C VAL A 51 3.10 -14.84 -4.85
N ALA A 52 4.07 -13.97 -4.57
CA ALA A 52 4.19 -12.67 -5.19
C ALA A 52 5.63 -12.45 -5.69
N VAL A 53 5.78 -11.82 -6.84
CA VAL A 53 7.08 -11.35 -7.34
C VAL A 53 6.95 -9.87 -7.64
N ASP A 54 7.66 -9.05 -6.88
CA ASP A 54 7.63 -7.60 -6.95
C ASP A 54 8.95 -7.03 -7.49
N PHE A 55 8.85 -5.94 -8.25
CA PHE A 55 9.98 -5.24 -8.86
C PHE A 55 9.87 -3.74 -8.60
N PRO A 56 10.99 -2.99 -8.51
CA PRO A 56 10.99 -1.53 -8.54
C PRO A 56 10.68 -1.07 -9.97
N ALA A 57 9.39 -1.14 -10.31
CA ALA A 57 8.85 -0.93 -11.65
C ALA A 57 7.48 -0.22 -11.60
N GLY A 58 7.19 0.50 -10.51
CA GLY A 58 5.99 1.32 -10.37
C GLY A 58 6.04 2.60 -11.22
N SER A 59 5.00 3.42 -11.12
CA SER A 59 4.89 4.64 -11.93
C SER A 59 6.01 5.66 -11.71
N ALA A 60 6.67 5.64 -10.57
CA ALA A 60 7.84 6.50 -10.30
C ALA A 60 9.05 6.20 -11.19
N TYR A 61 9.04 5.08 -11.89
CA TYR A 61 10.11 4.71 -12.82
C TYR A 61 9.78 4.99 -14.28
N ASP A 62 8.64 5.61 -14.54
CA ASP A 62 8.30 6.09 -15.88
C ASP A 62 9.30 7.17 -16.33
N PRO A 63 9.80 7.14 -17.57
CA PRO A 63 10.46 8.29 -18.16
C PRO A 63 9.52 9.52 -18.13
N ALA A 64 10.06 10.72 -17.95
CA ALA A 64 9.28 11.94 -17.75
C ALA A 64 8.27 12.23 -18.88
N ASP A 65 8.58 11.79 -20.10
CA ASP A 65 7.74 11.92 -21.29
C ASP A 65 6.82 10.71 -21.55
N LYS A 66 6.88 9.67 -20.70
CA LYS A 66 6.18 8.39 -20.88
C LYS A 66 5.40 7.96 -19.65
N ALA A 67 4.82 8.90 -18.91
CA ALA A 67 3.96 8.60 -17.78
C ALA A 67 2.83 7.63 -18.17
N GLY A 68 2.65 6.53 -17.40
CA GLY A 68 1.73 5.43 -17.69
C GLY A 68 2.37 4.23 -18.39
N LEU A 69 3.66 4.28 -18.72
CA LEU A 69 4.38 3.16 -19.33
C LEU A 69 4.48 1.97 -18.38
N ALA A 70 4.81 2.22 -17.11
CA ALA A 70 4.87 1.20 -16.07
C ALA A 70 3.51 0.52 -15.88
N HIS A 71 2.44 1.30 -15.80
CA HIS A 71 1.08 0.81 -15.64
C HIS A 71 0.66 -0.10 -16.80
N LEU A 72 0.83 0.36 -18.06
CA LEU A 72 0.52 -0.45 -19.22
C LEU A 72 1.39 -1.70 -19.31
N THR A 73 2.68 -1.61 -18.95
CA THR A 73 3.57 -2.77 -18.96
C THR A 73 3.09 -3.83 -17.99
N GLN A 74 2.75 -3.45 -16.74
CA GLN A 74 2.27 -4.38 -15.73
C GLN A 74 0.91 -4.98 -16.12
N GLY A 75 -0.05 -4.15 -16.54
CA GLY A 75 -1.40 -4.60 -16.90
C GLY A 75 -1.47 -5.48 -18.14
N LEU A 76 -0.38 -5.59 -18.92
CA LEU A 76 -0.32 -6.38 -20.14
C LEU A 76 0.60 -7.63 -20.04
N LEU A 77 1.15 -7.92 -18.87
CA LEU A 77 2.03 -9.09 -18.70
C LEU A 77 1.33 -10.42 -19.00
N ASP A 78 0.07 -10.55 -18.60
CA ASP A 78 -0.76 -11.75 -18.76
C ASP A 78 -1.62 -11.75 -20.05
N GLN A 79 -1.53 -10.69 -20.86
CA GLN A 79 -2.28 -10.55 -22.10
C GLN A 79 -1.60 -11.27 -23.29
N GLY A 80 -0.99 -12.40 -22.99
CA GLY A 80 -0.23 -13.26 -23.87
C GLY A 80 1.21 -13.43 -23.41
N ALA A 81 1.63 -14.67 -23.15
CA ALA A 81 2.95 -14.98 -22.65
C ALA A 81 3.41 -16.40 -23.01
N GLY A 82 4.68 -16.57 -23.36
CA GLY A 82 5.30 -17.88 -23.57
C GLY A 82 4.60 -18.75 -24.60
N GLY A 83 4.06 -18.16 -25.66
CA GLY A 83 3.32 -18.85 -26.71
C GLY A 83 1.84 -19.10 -26.40
N LEU A 84 1.34 -18.65 -25.26
CA LEU A 84 -0.07 -18.71 -24.88
C LEU A 84 -0.75 -17.36 -25.15
N SER A 85 -1.97 -17.39 -25.66
CA SER A 85 -2.84 -16.22 -25.75
C SER A 85 -3.45 -15.86 -24.37
N GLU A 86 -4.02 -14.65 -24.25
CA GLU A 86 -4.81 -14.20 -23.09
C GLU A 86 -5.88 -15.23 -22.70
N THR A 87 -6.64 -15.70 -23.68
CA THR A 87 -7.71 -16.67 -23.47
C THR A 87 -7.19 -18.03 -22.97
N GLU A 88 -6.09 -18.53 -23.55
CA GLU A 88 -5.49 -19.80 -23.11
C GLU A 88 -4.92 -19.70 -21.69
N ILE A 89 -4.32 -18.57 -21.32
CA ILE A 89 -3.86 -18.30 -19.94
C ILE A 89 -5.06 -18.36 -19.00
N ALA A 90 -6.14 -17.63 -19.31
CA ALA A 90 -7.34 -17.58 -18.48
C ALA A 90 -7.99 -18.96 -18.31
N HIS A 91 -8.14 -19.73 -19.40
CA HIS A 91 -8.72 -21.07 -19.35
C HIS A 91 -7.89 -22.03 -18.50
N ARG A 92 -6.56 -22.09 -18.71
CA ARG A 92 -5.69 -22.98 -17.94
C ARG A 92 -5.68 -22.66 -16.43
N LEU A 93 -5.74 -21.39 -16.05
CA LEU A 93 -5.87 -20.99 -14.65
C LEU A 93 -7.23 -21.40 -14.08
N ALA A 94 -8.32 -21.19 -14.83
CA ALA A 94 -9.66 -21.56 -14.43
C ALA A 94 -9.80 -23.09 -14.23
N ASP A 95 -9.20 -23.90 -15.11
CA ASP A 95 -9.24 -25.38 -15.05
C ASP A 95 -8.63 -25.94 -13.76
N VAL A 96 -7.77 -25.19 -13.09
CA VAL A 96 -7.12 -25.59 -11.83
C VAL A 96 -7.51 -24.68 -10.65
N GLY A 97 -8.48 -23.78 -10.84
CA GLY A 97 -8.92 -22.85 -9.81
C GLY A 97 -7.83 -21.89 -9.31
N ALA A 98 -6.77 -21.69 -10.12
CA ALA A 98 -5.71 -20.76 -9.77
C ALA A 98 -6.09 -19.30 -10.12
N VAL A 99 -5.63 -18.36 -9.30
CA VAL A 99 -5.88 -16.93 -9.49
C VAL A 99 -4.53 -16.23 -9.68
N LEU A 100 -4.33 -15.71 -10.89
CA LEU A 100 -3.21 -14.81 -11.21
C LEU A 100 -3.69 -13.37 -11.07
N GLY A 101 -2.88 -12.50 -10.45
CA GLY A 101 -3.19 -11.09 -10.27
C GLY A 101 -1.99 -10.20 -10.53
N GLY A 102 -2.26 -8.92 -10.77
CA GLY A 102 -1.24 -7.88 -10.85
C GLY A 102 -1.14 -7.09 -9.55
N ARG A 103 0.05 -6.57 -9.27
CA ARG A 103 0.29 -5.54 -8.25
C ARG A 103 0.90 -4.34 -8.92
N PHE A 104 0.40 -3.15 -8.57
CA PHE A 104 0.91 -1.90 -9.12
C PHE A 104 0.68 -0.75 -8.14
N ASP A 105 1.72 0.02 -7.91
CA ASP A 105 1.68 1.29 -7.17
C ASP A 105 2.80 2.23 -7.68
N ARG A 106 3.05 3.32 -6.97
CA ARG A 106 4.10 4.27 -7.37
C ARG A 106 5.50 3.68 -7.36
N ASP A 107 5.79 2.79 -6.43
CA ASP A 107 7.15 2.25 -6.23
C ASP A 107 7.36 0.92 -6.97
N ARG A 108 6.33 0.10 -7.06
CA ARG A 108 6.48 -1.31 -7.48
C ARG A 108 5.42 -1.76 -8.47
N ALA A 109 5.83 -2.73 -9.25
CA ALA A 109 4.93 -3.53 -10.06
C ALA A 109 5.28 -5.01 -9.87
N GLY A 110 4.29 -5.88 -9.99
CA GLY A 110 4.51 -7.31 -9.75
C GLY A 110 3.36 -8.19 -10.20
N VAL A 111 3.53 -9.48 -10.00
CA VAL A 111 2.55 -10.52 -10.29
C VAL A 111 2.33 -11.34 -9.03
N THR A 112 1.08 -11.69 -8.76
CA THR A 112 0.68 -12.57 -7.66
C THR A 112 0.01 -13.82 -8.20
N LEU A 113 0.20 -14.94 -7.52
CA LEU A 113 -0.47 -16.20 -7.81
C LEU A 113 -1.02 -16.78 -6.52
N ARG A 114 -2.27 -17.25 -6.57
CA ARG A 114 -2.87 -18.13 -5.58
C ARG A 114 -3.30 -19.42 -6.25
N THR A 115 -2.90 -20.55 -5.68
CA THR A 115 -3.24 -21.86 -6.20
C THR A 115 -3.32 -22.90 -5.07
N LEU A 116 -3.86 -24.07 -5.34
CA LEU A 116 -3.73 -25.20 -4.42
C LEU A 116 -2.28 -25.72 -4.42
N SER A 117 -1.86 -26.32 -3.30
CA SER A 117 -0.52 -26.91 -3.16
C SER A 117 -0.38 -28.28 -3.85
N SER A 118 -1.50 -28.89 -4.25
CA SER A 118 -1.51 -30.15 -5.00
C SER A 118 -0.68 -30.08 -6.29
N PRO A 119 0.02 -31.16 -6.68
CA PRO A 119 1.05 -31.11 -7.73
C PRO A 119 0.56 -30.56 -9.07
N ARG A 120 -0.65 -30.94 -9.52
CA ARG A 120 -1.19 -30.51 -10.83
C ARG A 120 -1.51 -29.01 -10.83
N GLU A 121 -2.25 -28.56 -9.85
CA GLU A 121 -2.72 -27.18 -9.73
C GLU A 121 -1.54 -26.23 -9.55
N ARG A 122 -0.62 -26.60 -8.67
CA ARG A 122 0.62 -25.86 -8.42
C ARG A 122 1.48 -25.74 -9.67
N GLU A 123 1.67 -26.83 -10.40
CA GLU A 123 2.50 -26.86 -11.61
C GLU A 123 1.94 -25.97 -12.72
N VAL A 124 0.63 -26.04 -12.97
CA VAL A 124 -0.04 -25.21 -13.99
C VAL A 124 0.03 -23.73 -13.61
N GLY A 125 -0.31 -23.39 -12.35
CA GLY A 125 -0.25 -22.00 -11.89
C GLY A 125 1.15 -21.40 -11.99
N LEU A 126 2.17 -22.14 -11.53
CA LEU A 126 3.56 -21.68 -11.57
C LEU A 126 4.13 -21.61 -13.00
N ASP A 127 3.76 -22.51 -13.91
CA ASP A 127 4.16 -22.42 -15.32
C ASP A 127 3.64 -21.13 -15.95
N ILE A 128 2.37 -20.82 -15.72
CA ILE A 128 1.75 -19.60 -16.25
C ILE A 128 2.40 -18.36 -15.62
N MET A 129 2.57 -18.31 -14.30
CA MET A 129 3.23 -17.18 -13.64
C MET A 129 4.65 -16.96 -14.16
N ALA A 130 5.41 -18.04 -14.37
CA ALA A 130 6.75 -17.96 -14.94
C ALA A 130 6.74 -17.39 -16.37
N ARG A 131 5.80 -17.83 -17.23
CA ARG A 131 5.65 -17.29 -18.60
C ARG A 131 5.31 -15.80 -18.58
N VAL A 132 4.35 -15.40 -17.77
CA VAL A 132 3.91 -14.01 -17.62
C VAL A 132 5.06 -13.10 -17.17
N LEU A 133 5.85 -13.54 -16.21
CA LEU A 133 7.03 -12.79 -15.75
C LEU A 133 8.16 -12.74 -16.78
N GLN A 134 8.42 -13.86 -17.46
CA GLN A 134 9.66 -14.03 -18.23
C GLN A 134 9.50 -13.73 -19.72
N THR A 135 8.33 -14.03 -20.31
CA THR A 135 8.12 -13.97 -21.76
C THR A 135 6.78 -13.33 -22.18
N PRO A 136 6.40 -12.16 -21.63
CA PRO A 136 5.19 -11.45 -22.09
C PRO A 136 5.37 -10.97 -23.53
N VAL A 137 4.27 -10.94 -24.30
CA VAL A 137 4.32 -10.70 -25.76
C VAL A 137 4.10 -9.24 -26.13
N PHE A 138 3.22 -8.50 -25.42
CA PHE A 138 2.83 -7.11 -25.76
C PHE A 138 2.40 -6.93 -27.23
N ALA A 139 1.48 -7.78 -27.70
CA ALA A 139 1.01 -7.71 -29.09
C ALA A 139 0.46 -6.32 -29.44
N PRO A 140 0.84 -5.72 -30.59
CA PRO A 140 0.47 -4.34 -30.91
C PRO A 140 -1.03 -4.05 -30.87
N GLY A 141 -1.88 -5.00 -31.30
CA GLY A 141 -3.34 -4.88 -31.22
C GLY A 141 -3.87 -4.83 -29.80
N ILE A 142 -3.29 -5.64 -28.89
CA ILE A 142 -3.64 -5.67 -27.46
C ILE A 142 -3.18 -4.36 -26.80
N VAL A 143 -1.95 -3.92 -27.08
CA VAL A 143 -1.43 -2.64 -26.58
C VAL A 143 -2.33 -1.47 -27.03
N ALA A 144 -2.78 -1.46 -28.28
CA ALA A 144 -3.68 -0.43 -28.78
C ALA A 144 -5.05 -0.45 -28.07
N ARG A 145 -5.63 -1.63 -27.85
CA ARG A 145 -6.87 -1.82 -27.08
C ARG A 145 -6.74 -1.26 -25.66
N GLU A 146 -5.71 -1.66 -24.92
CA GLU A 146 -5.52 -1.24 -23.53
C GLU A 146 -5.21 0.26 -23.42
N LYS A 147 -4.44 0.82 -24.34
CA LYS A 147 -4.27 2.28 -24.42
C LYS A 147 -5.60 3.02 -24.52
N GLN A 148 -6.53 2.54 -25.37
CA GLN A 148 -7.85 3.16 -25.49
C GLN A 148 -8.65 3.06 -24.19
N ARG A 149 -8.57 1.94 -23.47
CA ARG A 149 -9.21 1.79 -22.15
C ARG A 149 -8.64 2.79 -21.15
N VAL A 150 -7.31 2.92 -21.06
CA VAL A 150 -6.66 3.90 -20.16
C VAL A 150 -7.04 5.33 -20.56
N LEU A 151 -7.05 5.68 -21.85
CA LEU A 151 -7.44 7.02 -22.32
C LEU A 151 -8.91 7.32 -22.01
N THR A 152 -9.79 6.34 -22.08
CA THR A 152 -11.19 6.49 -21.68
C THR A 152 -11.30 6.72 -20.18
N HIS A 153 -10.63 5.91 -19.37
CA HIS A 153 -10.61 6.07 -17.92
C HIS A 153 -10.03 7.42 -17.47
N LEU A 154 -8.95 7.88 -18.09
CA LEU A 154 -8.40 9.22 -17.82
C LEU A 154 -9.42 10.35 -18.11
N ARG A 155 -10.24 10.21 -19.15
CA ARG A 155 -11.33 11.18 -19.45
C ARG A 155 -12.45 11.11 -18.39
N GLU A 156 -12.80 9.92 -17.93
CA GLU A 156 -13.78 9.73 -16.87
C GLU A 156 -13.30 10.36 -15.55
N MET A 157 -12.04 10.19 -15.20
CA MET A 157 -11.42 10.83 -14.02
C MET A 157 -11.48 12.38 -14.10
N GLU A 158 -11.37 12.97 -15.29
CA GLU A 158 -11.50 14.43 -15.45
C GLU A 158 -12.90 14.96 -15.14
N ALA A 159 -13.92 14.10 -15.18
CA ALA A 159 -15.29 14.42 -14.79
C ALA A 159 -15.57 14.18 -13.29
N GLN A 160 -14.63 13.59 -12.55
CA GLN A 160 -14.79 13.27 -11.13
C GLN A 160 -14.06 14.30 -10.25
N PRO A 161 -14.77 15.05 -9.37
CA PRO A 161 -14.14 16.08 -8.54
C PRO A 161 -13.05 15.53 -7.61
N ALA A 162 -13.23 14.32 -7.09
CA ALA A 162 -12.26 13.68 -6.21
C ALA A 162 -10.94 13.40 -6.93
N ASP A 163 -11.00 12.84 -8.15
CA ASP A 163 -9.82 12.50 -8.96
C ASP A 163 -9.08 13.76 -9.42
N LEU A 164 -9.83 14.80 -9.79
CA LEU A 164 -9.25 16.12 -10.10
C LEU A 164 -8.53 16.72 -8.91
N ALA A 165 -9.12 16.60 -7.70
CA ALA A 165 -8.51 17.10 -6.47
C ALA A 165 -7.22 16.37 -6.15
N GLU A 166 -7.22 15.04 -6.20
CA GLU A 166 -6.05 14.21 -5.94
C GLU A 166 -4.93 14.48 -6.95
N LYS A 167 -5.24 14.46 -8.26
CA LYS A 167 -4.29 14.78 -9.34
C LYS A 167 -3.64 16.15 -9.12
N ALA A 168 -4.45 17.16 -8.81
CA ALA A 168 -3.94 18.52 -8.58
C ALA A 168 -3.07 18.58 -7.31
N LEU A 169 -3.44 17.84 -6.26
CA LEU A 169 -2.69 17.80 -5.00
C LEU A 169 -1.31 17.15 -5.19
N TYR A 170 -1.23 15.98 -5.82
CA TYR A 170 0.06 15.32 -6.07
C TYR A 170 0.98 16.19 -6.93
N ARG A 171 0.45 16.87 -7.95
CA ARG A 171 1.23 17.82 -8.74
C ARG A 171 1.72 19.02 -7.94
N ALA A 172 0.91 19.57 -7.04
CA ALA A 172 1.30 20.68 -6.18
C ALA A 172 2.37 20.27 -5.17
N MET A 173 2.24 19.09 -4.56
CA MET A 173 3.19 18.57 -3.58
C MET A 173 4.52 18.20 -4.22
N TYR A 174 4.49 17.36 -5.25
CA TYR A 174 5.68 16.69 -5.79
C TYR A 174 6.32 17.41 -6.98
N ARG A 175 5.60 18.30 -7.67
CA ARG A 175 6.12 19.13 -8.77
C ARG A 175 6.84 18.34 -9.87
N LYS A 176 8.18 18.34 -9.86
CA LYS A 176 9.04 17.63 -10.82
C LYS A 176 9.46 16.23 -10.35
N HIS A 177 9.15 15.86 -9.11
CA HIS A 177 9.45 14.54 -8.60
C HIS A 177 8.59 13.48 -9.31
N PRO A 178 9.08 12.24 -9.53
CA PRO A 178 8.31 11.17 -10.18
C PRO A 178 6.95 10.87 -9.54
N TYR A 179 6.76 11.10 -8.25
CA TYR A 179 5.47 10.92 -7.58
C TYR A 179 4.39 11.95 -7.97
N ALA A 180 4.71 12.97 -8.76
CA ALA A 180 3.74 13.96 -9.20
C ALA A 180 2.72 13.44 -10.21
N HIS A 181 3.05 12.36 -10.93
CA HIS A 181 2.18 11.78 -11.95
C HIS A 181 1.08 10.92 -11.35
N LEU A 182 -0.03 10.80 -12.08
CA LEU A 182 -0.99 9.72 -11.84
C LEU A 182 -0.32 8.37 -12.13
N GLU A 183 -0.66 7.37 -11.35
CA GLU A 183 -0.12 6.02 -11.55
C GLU A 183 -0.47 5.44 -12.93
N ILE A 184 -1.66 5.75 -13.45
CA ILE A 184 -2.12 5.34 -14.78
C ILE A 184 -1.56 6.22 -15.92
N GLY A 185 -0.81 7.28 -15.58
CA GLY A 185 -0.19 8.19 -16.55
C GLY A 185 -1.02 9.41 -16.92
N GLU A 186 -0.65 10.01 -18.04
CA GLU A 186 -1.29 11.21 -18.60
C GLU A 186 -1.77 10.92 -20.03
N ALA A 187 -2.90 11.51 -20.44
CA ALA A 187 -3.49 11.24 -21.76
C ALA A 187 -2.52 11.49 -22.93
N SER A 188 -1.73 12.58 -22.83
CA SER A 188 -0.74 12.94 -23.86
C SER A 188 0.40 11.93 -23.98
N SER A 189 0.91 11.41 -22.85
CA SER A 189 1.99 10.41 -22.85
C SER A 189 1.47 9.03 -23.25
N VAL A 190 0.35 8.57 -22.67
CA VAL A 190 -0.24 7.26 -22.97
C VAL A 190 -0.57 7.12 -24.44
N ALA A 191 -1.10 8.17 -25.11
CA ALA A 191 -1.40 8.15 -26.54
C ALA A 191 -0.17 7.81 -27.41
N GLY A 192 1.02 8.25 -27.00
CA GLY A 192 2.29 8.03 -27.71
C GLY A 192 2.96 6.67 -27.50
N LEU A 193 2.57 5.92 -26.47
CA LEU A 193 3.23 4.66 -26.09
C LEU A 193 3.08 3.57 -27.17
N LYS A 194 4.14 2.79 -27.36
CA LYS A 194 4.22 1.70 -28.34
C LYS A 194 4.68 0.41 -27.66
N ALA A 195 4.37 -0.75 -28.24
CA ALA A 195 4.81 -2.06 -27.74
C ALA A 195 6.32 -2.15 -27.46
N GLN A 196 7.14 -1.50 -28.30
CA GLN A 196 8.60 -1.47 -28.08
C GLN A 196 9.00 -0.75 -26.79
N ASP A 197 8.22 0.24 -26.32
CA ASP A 197 8.47 0.95 -25.08
C ASP A 197 8.22 0.01 -23.88
N LEU A 198 7.12 -0.77 -23.95
CA LEU A 198 6.78 -1.78 -22.93
C LEU A 198 7.87 -2.86 -22.84
N HIS A 199 8.33 -3.37 -23.98
CA HIS A 199 9.44 -4.32 -24.01
C HIS A 199 10.74 -3.73 -23.42
N ALA A 200 11.04 -2.48 -23.73
CA ALA A 200 12.24 -1.80 -23.19
C ALA A 200 12.10 -1.59 -21.67
N PHE A 201 10.97 -1.12 -21.20
CA PHE A 201 10.68 -0.92 -19.79
C PHE A 201 10.77 -2.25 -19.02
N ARG A 202 10.10 -3.29 -19.50
CA ARG A 202 10.16 -4.62 -18.89
C ARG A 202 11.59 -5.13 -18.79
N ARG A 203 12.41 -5.06 -19.85
CA ARG A 203 13.81 -5.48 -19.80
C ARG A 203 14.65 -4.70 -18.80
N ALA A 204 14.35 -3.43 -18.62
CA ALA A 204 15.11 -2.55 -17.73
C ALA A 204 14.71 -2.71 -16.25
N HIS A 205 13.46 -3.03 -15.96
CA HIS A 205 12.90 -2.97 -14.60
C HIS A 205 12.57 -4.33 -14.01
N TYR A 206 12.12 -5.31 -14.81
CA TYR A 206 11.80 -6.66 -14.33
C TYR A 206 13.05 -7.54 -14.39
N THR A 207 13.94 -7.36 -13.44
CA THR A 207 15.27 -7.98 -13.43
C THR A 207 15.47 -8.83 -12.19
N ALA A 208 16.23 -9.93 -12.33
CA ALA A 208 16.41 -10.88 -11.24
C ALA A 208 17.04 -10.25 -9.99
N SER A 209 18.07 -9.40 -10.16
CA SER A 209 18.75 -8.75 -9.03
C SER A 209 17.89 -7.76 -8.23
N ASN A 210 16.77 -7.30 -8.80
CA ASN A 210 15.84 -6.40 -8.14
C ASN A 210 14.51 -7.07 -7.74
N ALA A 211 14.35 -8.36 -8.05
CA ALA A 211 13.14 -9.10 -7.74
C ALA A 211 13.06 -9.39 -6.23
N VAL A 212 11.86 -9.23 -5.69
CA VAL A 212 11.48 -9.72 -4.37
C VAL A 212 10.42 -10.80 -4.56
N VAL A 213 10.76 -12.03 -4.19
CA VAL A 213 9.87 -13.18 -4.25
C VAL A 213 9.34 -13.44 -2.84
N SER A 214 8.04 -13.31 -2.65
CA SER A 214 7.35 -13.60 -1.39
C SER A 214 6.51 -14.85 -1.56
N ILE A 215 6.63 -15.78 -0.63
CA ILE A 215 5.97 -17.11 -0.70
C ILE A 215 5.39 -17.42 0.66
N ILE A 216 4.16 -17.92 0.69
CA ILE A 216 3.55 -18.54 1.86
C ILE A 216 2.69 -19.70 1.43
N GLY A 217 2.75 -20.81 2.14
CA GLY A 217 1.83 -21.92 1.91
C GLY A 217 2.40 -23.29 2.22
N ASP A 218 1.65 -24.29 1.76
CA ASP A 218 1.85 -25.70 2.02
C ASP A 218 2.89 -26.29 1.06
N ILE A 219 4.12 -25.84 1.21
CA ILE A 219 5.32 -26.36 0.54
C ILE A 219 6.50 -26.28 1.51
N THR A 220 7.49 -27.15 1.29
CA THR A 220 8.74 -27.16 2.04
C THR A 220 9.68 -26.03 1.61
N ARG A 221 10.68 -25.73 2.44
CA ARG A 221 11.75 -24.79 2.12
C ARG A 221 12.48 -25.14 0.80
N ALA A 222 12.76 -26.40 0.56
CA ALA A 222 13.44 -26.85 -0.67
C ALA A 222 12.58 -26.60 -1.92
N GLU A 223 11.28 -26.84 -1.83
CA GLU A 223 10.33 -26.52 -2.90
C GLU A 223 10.22 -25.01 -3.14
N ALA A 224 10.22 -24.19 -2.07
CA ALA A 224 10.22 -22.74 -2.19
C ALA A 224 11.51 -22.20 -2.85
N GLU A 225 12.67 -22.80 -2.60
CA GLU A 225 13.92 -22.47 -3.29
C GLU A 225 13.84 -22.79 -4.79
N ALA A 226 13.38 -23.99 -5.15
CA ALA A 226 13.20 -24.39 -6.55
C ALA A 226 12.18 -23.49 -7.28
N LEU A 227 11.09 -23.11 -6.60
CA LEU A 227 10.07 -22.19 -7.10
C LEU A 227 10.67 -20.81 -7.38
N ALA A 228 11.39 -20.22 -6.43
CA ALA A 228 11.99 -18.91 -6.59
C ALA A 228 13.00 -18.89 -7.75
N LEU A 229 13.82 -19.93 -7.90
CA LEU A 229 14.71 -20.11 -9.03
C LEU A 229 13.93 -20.16 -10.35
N ARG A 230 12.88 -20.96 -10.43
CA ARG A 230 12.03 -21.11 -11.62
C ARG A 230 11.46 -19.77 -12.07
N LEU A 231 10.93 -18.96 -11.16
CA LEU A 231 10.32 -17.67 -11.47
C LEU A 231 11.32 -16.62 -11.91
N THR A 232 12.59 -16.72 -11.49
CA THR A 232 13.62 -15.71 -11.75
C THR A 232 14.64 -16.10 -12.83
N ALA A 233 14.72 -17.37 -13.20
CA ALA A 233 15.80 -17.93 -14.03
C ALA A 233 16.01 -17.27 -15.40
N LYS A 234 14.91 -16.86 -16.07
CA LYS A 234 14.96 -16.22 -17.39
C LYS A 234 14.73 -14.71 -17.36
N LEU A 235 14.71 -14.11 -16.17
CA LEU A 235 14.71 -12.66 -16.05
C LEU A 235 16.10 -12.11 -16.42
N PRO A 236 16.18 -10.92 -17.04
CA PRO A 236 17.47 -10.23 -17.17
C PRO A 236 18.14 -10.09 -15.80
N LEU A 237 19.47 -10.27 -15.73
CA LEU A 237 20.17 -10.12 -14.43
C LEU A 237 19.92 -8.74 -13.84
N GLY A 238 20.16 -7.70 -14.64
CA GLY A 238 19.97 -6.29 -14.25
C GLY A 238 21.09 -5.78 -13.34
N LYS A 239 20.98 -4.48 -13.02
CA LYS A 239 21.78 -3.84 -11.98
C LYS A 239 20.87 -3.43 -10.84
N MET A 240 21.40 -3.42 -9.62
CA MET A 240 20.64 -2.86 -8.47
C MET A 240 20.21 -1.43 -8.80
N ARG A 241 18.92 -1.16 -8.56
CA ARG A 241 18.35 0.16 -8.77
C ARG A 241 18.88 1.16 -7.75
N ALA A 242 19.22 2.35 -8.24
CA ALA A 242 19.47 3.49 -7.37
C ALA A 242 18.14 3.89 -6.68
N PRO A 243 18.20 4.37 -5.43
CA PRO A 243 17.03 4.95 -4.77
C PRO A 243 16.44 6.10 -5.60
N LEU A 244 15.14 6.30 -5.47
CA LEU A 244 14.50 7.52 -5.98
C LEU A 244 15.07 8.76 -5.25
N PRO A 245 15.09 9.93 -5.89
CA PRO A 245 15.49 11.16 -5.21
C PRO A 245 14.50 11.50 -4.09
N GLU A 246 14.96 12.17 -3.03
CA GLU A 246 14.03 12.69 -2.03
C GLU A 246 13.21 13.86 -2.62
N PRO A 247 11.90 13.92 -2.37
CA PRO A 247 11.08 15.05 -2.81
C PRO A 247 11.43 16.32 -2.04
N ALA A 248 11.38 17.46 -2.72
CA ALA A 248 11.52 18.74 -2.06
C ALA A 248 10.28 19.03 -1.17
N PRO A 249 10.43 19.84 -0.11
CA PRO A 249 9.29 20.26 0.72
C PRO A 249 8.13 20.84 -0.10
N THR A 250 6.90 20.52 0.29
CA THR A 250 5.69 21.07 -0.35
C THR A 250 5.64 22.59 -0.13
N PRO A 251 5.43 23.40 -1.17
CA PRO A 251 5.17 24.81 -1.00
C PRO A 251 3.74 25.02 -0.48
N ALA A 252 3.55 25.98 0.43
CA ALA A 252 2.22 26.42 0.80
C ALA A 252 1.48 26.95 -0.43
N SER A 253 0.32 26.40 -0.70
CA SER A 253 -0.51 26.83 -1.84
C SER A 253 -1.97 26.47 -1.63
N GLU A 254 -2.86 27.30 -2.22
CA GLU A 254 -4.28 26.98 -2.33
C GLU A 254 -4.71 27.13 -3.79
N ARG A 255 -5.41 26.13 -4.31
CA ARG A 255 -5.96 26.15 -5.65
C ARG A 255 -7.41 25.72 -5.61
N ARG A 256 -8.28 26.54 -6.22
CA ARG A 256 -9.70 26.24 -6.41
C ARG A 256 -9.94 25.91 -7.88
N ILE A 257 -10.61 24.80 -8.12
CA ILE A 257 -10.98 24.31 -9.45
C ILE A 257 -12.50 24.31 -9.52
N VAL A 258 -13.02 25.12 -10.42
CA VAL A 258 -14.47 25.19 -10.64
C VAL A 258 -14.95 23.90 -11.31
N HIS A 259 -15.94 23.24 -10.70
CA HIS A 259 -16.55 22.03 -11.21
C HIS A 259 -18.07 22.05 -10.89
N PRO A 260 -18.95 21.60 -11.80
CA PRO A 260 -20.41 21.67 -11.62
C PRO A 260 -20.94 20.57 -10.68
N SER A 261 -20.22 20.28 -9.60
CA SER A 261 -20.65 19.34 -8.57
C SER A 261 -21.50 20.00 -7.51
N ALA A 262 -22.45 19.27 -6.93
CA ALA A 262 -23.28 19.73 -5.81
C ALA A 262 -22.50 19.90 -4.50
N GLN A 263 -21.31 19.31 -4.41
CA GLN A 263 -20.44 19.33 -3.24
C GLN A 263 -19.02 19.72 -3.65
N SER A 264 -18.30 20.34 -2.70
CA SER A 264 -16.88 20.62 -2.81
C SER A 264 -16.07 19.46 -2.24
N HIS A 265 -15.07 19.02 -2.99
CA HIS A 265 -14.03 18.09 -2.54
C HIS A 265 -12.81 18.89 -2.12
N VAL A 266 -12.43 18.76 -0.87
CA VAL A 266 -11.29 19.46 -0.26
C VAL A 266 -10.24 18.43 0.09
N VAL A 267 -9.03 18.64 -0.41
CA VAL A 267 -7.86 17.84 -0.02
C VAL A 267 -6.70 18.77 0.36
N ILE A 268 -6.06 18.46 1.48
CA ILE A 268 -4.89 19.17 2.00
C ILE A 268 -3.75 18.14 2.06
N GLY A 269 -2.58 18.47 1.57
CA GLY A 269 -1.47 17.52 1.59
C GLY A 269 -0.11 18.19 1.72
N GLY A 270 0.81 17.45 2.32
CA GLY A 270 2.20 17.84 2.49
C GLY A 270 3.10 16.61 2.55
N MET A 271 4.40 16.84 2.72
CA MET A 271 5.33 15.74 2.94
C MET A 271 4.97 15.01 4.24
N GLY A 272 4.98 13.71 4.17
CA GLY A 272 4.72 12.81 5.28
C GLY A 272 5.97 12.01 5.65
N VAL A 273 5.99 10.71 5.33
CA VAL A 273 7.00 9.78 5.82
C VAL A 273 7.36 8.72 4.78
N ALA A 274 8.61 8.29 4.75
CA ALA A 274 9.05 7.14 3.97
C ALA A 274 8.72 5.82 4.69
N ARG A 275 8.72 4.73 3.94
CA ARG A 275 8.57 3.39 4.50
C ARG A 275 9.83 3.03 5.31
N GLY A 276 9.65 2.52 6.52
CA GLY A 276 10.76 2.19 7.42
C GLY A 276 11.30 3.37 8.26
N ASP A 277 10.70 4.54 8.14
CA ASP A 277 11.04 5.70 8.97
C ASP A 277 10.83 5.38 10.47
N PRO A 278 11.73 5.79 11.38
CA PRO A 278 11.59 5.53 12.80
C PRO A 278 10.34 6.17 13.43
N ASP A 279 9.84 7.28 12.88
CA ASP A 279 8.63 7.95 13.36
C ASP A 279 7.33 7.24 12.93
N PHE A 280 7.41 6.20 12.07
CA PHE A 280 6.23 5.57 11.46
C PHE A 280 5.18 5.15 12.47
N PHE A 281 5.55 4.46 13.55
CA PHE A 281 4.57 3.95 14.52
C PHE A 281 3.90 5.08 15.33
N ALA A 282 4.66 6.10 15.71
CA ALA A 282 4.11 7.28 16.37
C ALA A 282 3.13 8.04 15.47
N LEU A 283 3.51 8.23 14.20
CA LEU A 283 2.64 8.84 13.19
C LEU A 283 1.41 7.99 12.88
N TYR A 284 1.55 6.68 12.84
CA TYR A 284 0.45 5.75 12.58
C TYR A 284 -0.59 5.78 13.70
N VAL A 285 -0.16 5.70 14.97
CA VAL A 285 -1.05 5.79 16.14
C VAL A 285 -1.66 7.19 16.24
N GLY A 286 -0.86 8.25 16.10
CA GLY A 286 -1.35 9.62 16.15
C GLY A 286 -2.34 9.94 15.04
N ASN A 287 -2.11 9.43 13.83
CA ASN A 287 -3.07 9.59 12.73
C ASN A 287 -4.38 8.84 12.99
N TYR A 288 -4.34 7.70 13.67
CA TYR A 288 -5.58 7.02 14.09
C TYR A 288 -6.47 7.95 14.91
N VAL A 289 -5.90 8.69 15.86
CA VAL A 289 -6.61 9.71 16.65
C VAL A 289 -7.04 10.89 15.79
N LEU A 290 -6.18 11.39 14.90
CA LEU A 290 -6.46 12.59 14.12
C LEU A 290 -7.58 12.39 13.10
N GLY A 291 -7.46 11.41 12.22
CA GLY A 291 -8.42 11.21 11.12
C GLY A 291 -8.50 9.78 10.58
N GLY A 292 -7.68 8.85 11.08
CA GLY A 292 -7.65 7.46 10.61
C GLY A 292 -8.56 6.50 11.36
N GLY A 293 -9.04 6.87 12.54
CA GLY A 293 -9.85 6.04 13.44
C GLY A 293 -11.36 6.06 13.16
N GLY A 294 -11.78 6.55 11.99
CA GLY A 294 -13.20 6.62 11.64
C GLY A 294 -14.00 7.52 12.58
N PHE A 295 -15.10 7.00 13.14
CA PHE A 295 -16.04 7.77 13.97
C PHE A 295 -15.41 8.36 15.24
N ASP A 296 -14.35 7.79 15.76
CA ASP A 296 -13.68 8.26 16.97
C ASP A 296 -12.61 9.30 16.70
N SER A 297 -12.29 9.61 15.44
CA SER A 297 -11.25 10.54 15.07
C SER A 297 -11.64 12.02 15.33
N ARG A 298 -10.64 12.85 15.66
CA ARG A 298 -10.86 14.29 15.88
C ARG A 298 -11.43 15.00 14.67
N MET A 299 -10.93 14.69 13.46
CA MET A 299 -11.43 15.28 12.21
C MET A 299 -12.92 15.05 12.05
N LEU A 300 -13.39 13.82 12.28
CA LEU A 300 -14.79 13.51 12.12
C LEU A 300 -15.65 14.17 13.23
N LYS A 301 -15.20 14.11 14.49
CA LYS A 301 -15.89 14.77 15.62
C LYS A 301 -16.04 16.28 15.40
N GLU A 302 -14.96 16.95 14.96
CA GLU A 302 -14.98 18.41 14.79
C GLU A 302 -15.80 18.86 13.58
N ILE A 303 -15.71 18.13 12.46
CA ILE A 303 -16.30 18.56 11.19
C ILE A 303 -17.73 18.03 11.04
N ARG A 304 -17.97 16.76 11.39
CA ARG A 304 -19.27 16.11 11.25
C ARG A 304 -20.15 16.30 12.50
N ASP A 305 -19.68 15.76 13.64
CA ASP A 305 -20.57 15.59 14.80
C ASP A 305 -20.93 16.93 15.44
N LYS A 306 -19.96 17.84 15.56
CA LYS A 306 -20.20 19.16 16.18
C LYS A 306 -20.82 20.18 15.23
N ARG A 307 -20.56 20.09 13.91
CA ARG A 307 -20.90 21.14 12.95
C ARG A 307 -21.75 20.69 11.76
N GLY A 308 -21.84 19.40 11.49
CA GLY A 308 -22.61 18.86 10.36
C GLY A 308 -22.07 19.27 8.98
N TYR A 309 -20.80 19.68 8.89
CA TYR A 309 -20.25 20.19 7.64
C TYR A 309 -19.95 19.11 6.61
N ALA A 310 -19.58 17.89 7.04
CA ALA A 310 -19.24 16.80 6.13
C ALA A 310 -19.74 15.46 6.67
N TYR A 311 -20.08 14.52 5.76
CA TYR A 311 -20.38 13.14 6.14
C TYR A 311 -19.12 12.37 6.53
N SER A 312 -18.00 12.65 5.84
CA SER A 312 -16.70 12.04 6.11
C SER A 312 -15.60 13.10 6.11
N ALA A 313 -14.70 12.99 7.07
CA ALA A 313 -13.45 13.74 7.14
C ALA A 313 -12.37 12.78 7.67
N TYR A 314 -11.21 12.75 7.01
CA TYR A 314 -10.19 11.75 7.29
C TYR A 314 -8.79 12.31 7.09
N SER A 315 -7.80 11.64 7.68
CA SER A 315 -6.38 11.86 7.37
C SER A 315 -5.64 10.53 7.26
N TYR A 316 -4.57 10.51 6.48
CA TYR A 316 -3.73 9.33 6.34
C TYR A 316 -2.32 9.67 5.84
N PHE A 317 -1.37 8.81 6.18
CA PHE A 317 -0.04 8.77 5.58
C PHE A 317 0.00 7.69 4.49
N VAL A 318 0.71 7.97 3.40
CA VAL A 318 1.05 6.98 2.37
C VAL A 318 2.58 6.83 2.35
N PRO A 319 3.16 5.98 3.23
CA PRO A 319 4.60 5.78 3.24
C PRO A 319 5.05 5.08 1.95
N LEU A 320 6.02 5.67 1.26
CA LEU A 320 6.59 5.19 -0.01
C LEU A 320 8.09 4.92 0.14
N ALA A 321 8.78 4.57 -0.95
CA ALA A 321 10.22 4.27 -0.93
C ALA A 321 11.07 5.48 -0.51
N VAL A 322 10.64 6.67 -0.84
CA VAL A 322 11.10 7.95 -0.31
C VAL A 322 9.91 8.67 0.32
N THR A 323 10.07 9.88 0.82
CA THR A 323 9.03 10.58 1.56
C THR A 323 7.71 10.63 0.79
N GLY A 324 6.74 9.85 1.25
CA GLY A 324 5.37 9.83 0.77
C GLY A 324 4.51 10.93 1.41
N PRO A 325 3.25 11.13 0.97
CA PRO A 325 2.41 12.22 1.45
C PRO A 325 1.76 11.93 2.81
N PHE A 326 1.46 13.00 3.54
CA PHE A 326 0.39 13.10 4.51
C PHE A 326 -0.77 13.86 3.90
N MET A 327 -1.98 13.36 4.04
CA MET A 327 -3.18 13.92 3.41
C MET A 327 -4.34 14.03 4.39
N VAL A 328 -5.12 15.11 4.25
CA VAL A 328 -6.43 15.32 4.88
C VAL A 328 -7.46 15.48 3.78
N GLY A 329 -8.59 14.82 3.87
CA GLY A 329 -9.67 14.93 2.89
C GLY A 329 -11.03 15.07 3.54
N LEU A 330 -11.91 15.84 2.91
CA LEU A 330 -13.32 15.95 3.26
C LEU A 330 -14.17 16.32 2.03
N GLN A 331 -15.47 16.04 2.13
CA GLN A 331 -16.45 16.43 1.15
C GLN A 331 -17.61 17.16 1.84
N THR A 332 -17.94 18.35 1.36
CA THR A 332 -18.92 19.25 2.02
C THR A 332 -19.82 19.96 0.99
N LYS A 333 -20.90 20.56 1.44
CA LYS A 333 -21.72 21.44 0.60
C LYS A 333 -20.90 22.66 0.14
N ASN A 334 -21.16 23.14 -1.08
CA ASN A 334 -20.41 24.26 -1.64
C ASN A 334 -20.43 25.52 -0.74
N GLU A 335 -21.56 25.79 -0.09
CA GLU A 335 -21.77 26.96 0.78
C GLU A 335 -20.98 26.86 2.11
N GLN A 336 -20.59 25.65 2.51
CA GLN A 336 -19.90 25.37 3.78
C GLN A 336 -18.41 25.11 3.60
N THR A 337 -17.89 25.24 2.37
CA THR A 337 -16.52 24.83 2.01
C THR A 337 -15.47 25.58 2.83
N ASP A 338 -15.59 26.89 2.98
CA ASP A 338 -14.59 27.71 3.68
C ASP A 338 -14.59 27.44 5.18
N ASP A 339 -15.77 27.26 5.78
CA ASP A 339 -15.92 26.92 7.20
C ASP A 339 -15.35 25.52 7.49
N ALA A 340 -15.70 24.53 6.64
CA ALA A 340 -15.20 23.17 6.80
C ALA A 340 -13.68 23.10 6.61
N LEU A 341 -13.13 23.82 5.62
CA LEU A 341 -11.69 23.92 5.40
C LEU A 341 -10.97 24.56 6.58
N LYS A 342 -11.55 25.65 7.14
CA LYS A 342 -11.01 26.31 8.33
C LYS A 342 -10.96 25.34 9.51
N VAL A 343 -12.05 24.63 9.81
CA VAL A 343 -12.11 23.67 10.90
C VAL A 343 -11.10 22.54 10.70
N ALA A 344 -10.94 22.03 9.48
CA ALA A 344 -9.95 20.98 9.18
C ALA A 344 -8.51 21.46 9.45
N ARG A 345 -8.18 22.69 9.04
CA ARG A 345 -6.86 23.30 9.29
C ARG A 345 -6.61 23.56 10.78
N ASP A 346 -7.59 24.12 11.47
CA ASP A 346 -7.50 24.41 12.92
C ASP A 346 -7.30 23.09 13.70
N THR A 347 -8.06 22.05 13.37
CA THR A 347 -7.95 20.72 14.00
C THR A 347 -6.56 20.10 13.76
N LEU A 348 -6.04 20.18 12.52
CA LEU A 348 -4.70 19.70 12.20
C LEU A 348 -3.62 20.49 12.96
N GLN A 349 -3.72 21.82 12.95
CA GLN A 349 -2.75 22.70 13.63
C GLN A 349 -2.74 22.44 15.13
N GLN A 350 -3.91 22.33 15.75
CA GLN A 350 -4.04 21.99 17.16
C GLN A 350 -3.44 20.62 17.48
N PHE A 351 -3.72 19.60 16.65
CA PHE A 351 -3.17 18.26 16.87
C PHE A 351 -1.64 18.23 16.77
N VAL A 352 -1.05 18.94 15.81
CA VAL A 352 0.41 19.04 15.69
C VAL A 352 1.03 19.76 16.90
N ALA A 353 0.36 20.78 17.44
CA ALA A 353 0.86 21.55 18.57
C ALA A 353 0.73 20.81 19.91
N GLU A 354 -0.37 20.10 20.12
CA GLU A 354 -0.74 19.52 21.42
C GLU A 354 -0.53 18.00 21.51
N GLY A 355 -0.66 17.29 20.40
CA GLY A 355 -0.72 15.82 20.35
C GLY A 355 -2.10 15.27 20.75
N PRO A 356 -2.22 13.93 20.92
CA PRO A 356 -3.41 13.29 21.48
C PRO A 356 -3.49 13.48 23.00
N THR A 357 -4.66 13.28 23.58
CA THR A 357 -4.80 13.06 25.02
C THR A 357 -4.42 11.64 25.38
N GLU A 358 -4.15 11.37 26.67
CA GLU A 358 -3.88 10.00 27.16
C GLU A 358 -5.05 9.04 26.91
N GLU A 359 -6.28 9.52 27.04
CA GLU A 359 -7.50 8.76 26.78
C GLU A 359 -7.60 8.36 25.29
N GLU A 360 -7.44 9.33 24.39
CA GLU A 360 -7.45 9.09 22.93
C GLU A 360 -6.33 8.12 22.52
N LEU A 361 -5.15 8.29 23.08
CA LEU A 361 -4.02 7.41 22.81
C LEU A 361 -4.28 5.99 23.28
N THR A 362 -4.80 5.83 24.49
CA THR A 362 -5.14 4.51 25.07
C THR A 362 -6.17 3.79 24.22
N GLN A 363 -7.23 4.49 23.81
CA GLN A 363 -8.27 3.92 22.94
C GLN A 363 -7.74 3.57 21.56
N ALA A 364 -6.92 4.42 20.95
CA ALA A 364 -6.30 4.16 19.65
C ALA A 364 -5.40 2.91 19.70
N LYS A 365 -4.56 2.79 20.72
CA LYS A 365 -3.70 1.61 20.92
C LYS A 365 -4.53 0.34 21.11
N ALA A 366 -5.57 0.37 21.94
CA ALA A 366 -6.45 -0.78 22.17
C ALA A 366 -7.09 -1.26 20.86
N ASN A 367 -7.61 -0.34 20.03
CA ASN A 367 -8.22 -0.65 18.75
C ASN A 367 -7.22 -1.21 17.73
N LEU A 368 -6.03 -0.58 17.63
CA LEU A 368 -4.99 -1.03 16.70
C LEU A 368 -4.45 -2.41 17.07
N ILE A 369 -4.17 -2.66 18.35
CA ILE A 369 -3.67 -3.93 18.86
C ILE A 369 -4.73 -5.01 18.73
N GLY A 370 -5.97 -4.73 19.18
CA GLY A 370 -7.08 -5.69 19.07
C GLY A 370 -7.43 -6.06 17.63
N GLY A 371 -7.24 -5.13 16.69
CA GLY A 371 -7.44 -5.37 15.25
C GLY A 371 -6.27 -6.04 14.54
N PHE A 372 -5.09 -6.16 15.16
CA PHE A 372 -3.90 -6.69 14.49
C PHE A 372 -4.04 -8.16 14.03
N PRO A 373 -4.61 -9.08 14.81
CA PRO A 373 -4.81 -10.46 14.34
C PRO A 373 -5.59 -10.54 13.04
N LEU A 374 -6.58 -9.66 12.84
CA LEU A 374 -7.36 -9.59 11.60
C LEU A 374 -6.55 -9.08 10.38
N ARG A 375 -5.35 -8.56 10.59
CA ARG A 375 -4.44 -8.13 9.51
C ARG A 375 -3.54 -9.25 9.00
N ILE A 376 -3.45 -10.36 9.73
CA ILE A 376 -2.58 -11.52 9.44
C ILE A 376 -3.35 -12.84 9.54
N ASP A 377 -4.67 -12.83 9.40
CA ASP A 377 -5.57 -13.98 9.55
C ASP A 377 -5.64 -14.90 8.32
N SER A 378 -4.89 -14.61 7.29
CA SER A 378 -4.89 -15.42 6.05
C SER A 378 -3.56 -15.34 5.31
N ASN A 379 -3.22 -16.38 4.55
CA ASN A 379 -2.04 -16.40 3.69
C ASN A 379 -1.95 -15.17 2.79
N LYS A 380 -3.08 -14.71 2.21
CA LYS A 380 -3.11 -13.51 1.37
C LYS A 380 -2.62 -12.28 2.12
N LYS A 381 -3.10 -12.06 3.35
CA LYS A 381 -2.72 -10.89 4.15
C LYS A 381 -1.27 -10.99 4.62
N ILE A 382 -0.81 -12.19 4.99
CA ILE A 382 0.60 -12.42 5.34
C ILE A 382 1.49 -12.19 4.12
N LEU A 383 1.12 -12.68 2.92
CA LEU A 383 1.85 -12.42 1.68
C LEU A 383 2.03 -10.92 1.39
N GLU A 384 1.01 -10.09 1.66
CA GLU A 384 1.11 -8.64 1.52
C GLU A 384 2.21 -8.05 2.44
N TYR A 385 2.29 -8.53 3.69
CA TYR A 385 3.36 -8.12 4.59
C TYR A 385 4.72 -8.65 4.17
N LEU A 386 4.83 -9.90 3.72
CA LEU A 386 6.10 -10.43 3.20
C LEU A 386 6.64 -9.59 2.04
N SER A 387 5.76 -9.26 1.10
CA SER A 387 6.08 -8.38 -0.02
C SER A 387 6.52 -6.99 0.45
N LEU A 388 5.81 -6.40 1.40
CA LEU A 388 6.15 -5.11 1.98
C LEU A 388 7.50 -5.14 2.72
N ILE A 389 7.72 -6.16 3.56
CA ILE A 389 8.97 -6.36 4.30
C ILE A 389 10.15 -6.53 3.33
N GLY A 390 9.99 -7.37 2.31
CA GLY A 390 11.04 -7.62 1.32
C GLY A 390 11.34 -6.39 0.47
N PHE A 391 10.32 -5.77 -0.11
CA PHE A 391 10.49 -4.65 -1.04
C PHE A 391 11.09 -3.42 -0.36
N TYR A 392 10.57 -3.03 0.80
CA TYR A 392 11.06 -1.87 1.55
C TYR A 392 12.19 -2.20 2.53
N LYS A 393 12.70 -3.43 2.52
CA LYS A 393 13.81 -3.90 3.37
C LYS A 393 13.56 -3.67 4.85
N LEU A 394 12.32 -3.89 5.29
CA LEU A 394 11.96 -3.77 6.69
C LEU A 394 12.59 -4.91 7.53
N PRO A 395 12.70 -4.75 8.85
CA PRO A 395 13.17 -5.80 9.73
C PRO A 395 12.36 -7.09 9.57
N ILE A 396 13.03 -8.24 9.64
CA ILE A 396 12.35 -9.54 9.44
C ILE A 396 11.34 -9.84 10.54
N ASP A 397 11.55 -9.30 11.73
CA ASP A 397 10.69 -9.37 12.92
C ASP A 397 9.58 -8.30 12.93
N TYR A 398 9.31 -7.67 11.78
CA TYR A 398 8.36 -6.55 11.67
C TYR A 398 6.97 -6.91 12.21
N LEU A 399 6.48 -8.12 11.92
CA LEU A 399 5.17 -8.59 12.39
C LEU A 399 5.22 -8.94 13.88
N ASP A 400 6.27 -9.59 14.34
CA ASP A 400 6.41 -10.01 15.74
C ASP A 400 6.54 -8.82 16.70
N THR A 401 7.22 -7.77 16.25
CA THR A 401 7.44 -6.54 17.04
C THR A 401 6.35 -5.50 16.90
N TRP A 402 5.37 -5.69 16.00
CA TRP A 402 4.37 -4.68 15.66
C TRP A 402 3.56 -4.22 16.88
N ILE A 403 3.02 -5.18 17.67
CA ILE A 403 2.24 -4.87 18.87
C ILE A 403 3.10 -4.15 19.92
N ALA A 404 4.33 -4.62 20.13
CA ALA A 404 5.25 -3.99 21.09
C ALA A 404 5.58 -2.54 20.68
N ARG A 405 5.79 -2.29 19.39
CA ARG A 405 6.04 -0.93 18.86
C ARG A 405 4.84 -0.01 19.04
N ILE A 406 3.61 -0.50 18.83
CA ILE A 406 2.39 0.29 19.11
C ILE A 406 2.29 0.59 20.61
N ASN A 407 2.55 -0.41 21.47
CA ASN A 407 2.49 -0.22 22.93
C ASN A 407 3.53 0.79 23.45
N ALA A 408 4.69 0.86 22.82
CA ALA A 408 5.77 1.78 23.20
C ALA A 408 5.48 3.26 22.85
N VAL A 409 4.47 3.55 22.02
CA VAL A 409 4.11 4.94 21.66
C VAL A 409 3.45 5.62 22.86
N ASP A 410 3.92 6.81 23.21
CA ASP A 410 3.32 7.73 24.20
C ASP A 410 2.91 9.06 23.57
N VAL A 411 2.26 9.93 24.33
CA VAL A 411 1.75 11.24 23.87
C VAL A 411 2.88 12.12 23.36
N ASP A 412 4.00 12.17 24.09
CA ASP A 412 5.14 12.99 23.73
C ASP A 412 5.79 12.52 22.42
N THR A 413 5.93 11.22 22.24
CA THR A 413 6.47 10.61 21.00
C THR A 413 5.58 10.96 19.81
N VAL A 414 4.25 10.88 19.94
CA VAL A 414 3.30 11.29 18.89
C VAL A 414 3.46 12.76 18.57
N LYS A 415 3.41 13.62 19.58
CA LYS A 415 3.55 15.07 19.41
C LYS A 415 4.85 15.44 18.71
N GLN A 416 5.97 14.89 19.15
CA GLN A 416 7.28 15.13 18.55
C GLN A 416 7.35 14.64 17.10
N ALA A 417 6.81 13.45 16.79
CA ALA A 417 6.79 12.91 15.45
C ALA A 417 5.95 13.79 14.49
N PHE A 418 4.76 14.22 14.92
CA PHE A 418 3.93 15.12 14.12
C PHE A 418 4.60 16.49 13.92
N THR A 419 5.21 17.07 14.95
CA THR A 419 5.95 18.34 14.84
C THR A 419 7.12 18.24 13.84
N ARG A 420 7.81 17.10 13.78
CA ARG A 420 8.91 16.89 12.83
C ARG A 420 8.45 16.65 11.39
N ARG A 421 7.33 15.94 11.20
CA ARG A 421 6.94 15.40 9.88
C ARG A 421 5.78 16.14 9.23
N VAL A 422 4.92 16.78 10.00
CA VAL A 422 3.73 17.48 9.48
C VAL A 422 3.86 18.96 9.76
N ASN A 423 4.04 19.75 8.71
CA ASN A 423 4.09 21.21 8.83
C ASN A 423 2.82 21.84 8.23
N PRO A 424 1.82 22.21 9.05
CA PRO A 424 0.56 22.78 8.55
C PRO A 424 0.75 24.06 7.72
N ALA A 425 1.85 24.81 7.94
CA ALA A 425 2.17 26.01 7.18
C ALA A 425 2.77 25.72 5.79
N GLN A 426 3.18 24.47 5.53
CA GLN A 426 3.78 24.05 4.27
C GLN A 426 2.97 22.92 3.63
N MET A 427 1.68 23.18 3.37
CA MET A 427 0.78 22.22 2.74
C MET A 427 0.10 22.84 1.52
N ALA A 428 -0.13 22.02 0.52
CA ALA A 428 -0.97 22.35 -0.62
C ALA A 428 -2.43 22.04 -0.27
N THR A 429 -3.33 22.94 -0.62
CA THR A 429 -4.78 22.78 -0.49
C THR A 429 -5.40 22.84 -1.88
N ILE A 430 -6.21 21.85 -2.21
CA ILE A 430 -7.01 21.82 -3.44
C ILE A 430 -8.48 21.74 -3.06
N VAL A 431 -9.28 22.61 -3.66
CA VAL A 431 -10.74 22.61 -3.54
C VAL A 431 -11.32 22.46 -4.94
N VAL A 432 -12.12 21.42 -5.16
CA VAL A 432 -12.85 21.19 -6.43
C VAL A 432 -14.34 21.23 -6.15
N GLY A 433 -15.04 22.19 -6.72
CA GLY A 433 -16.48 22.37 -6.48
C GLY A 433 -17.05 23.56 -7.27
N ALA A 434 -18.31 23.92 -7.00
CA ALA A 434 -18.91 25.09 -7.63
C ALA A 434 -18.13 26.36 -7.27
N ALA A 435 -18.14 27.33 -8.19
CA ALA A 435 -17.64 28.69 -7.88
C ALA A 435 -18.35 29.21 -6.65
N ALA A 436 -17.60 29.82 -5.71
CA ALA A 436 -18.22 30.55 -4.60
C ALA A 436 -19.25 31.52 -5.19
N ARG A 437 -20.51 31.43 -4.74
CA ARG A 437 -21.48 32.45 -5.08
C ARG A 437 -20.91 33.77 -4.60
N ALA A 438 -20.76 34.75 -5.50
CA ALA A 438 -20.51 36.12 -5.06
C ALA A 438 -21.59 36.45 -4.05
N GLN A 439 -21.19 36.76 -2.83
CA GLN A 439 -22.14 37.28 -1.81
C GLN A 439 -22.73 38.55 -2.40
N PRO A 440 -24.06 38.74 -2.34
CA PRO A 440 -24.73 39.90 -2.85
C PRO A 440 -24.29 41.16 -2.13
#